data_9149dfe8258d6c0524c9fde13c56f6fc
#
_entry.id   9149dfe8258d6c0524c9fde13c56f6fc
#
_cell.length_a   1.000
_cell.length_b   1.000
_cell.length_c   1.000
_cell.angle_alpha   90.00
_cell.angle_beta   90.00
_cell.angle_gamma   90.00
#
_symmetry.space_group_name_H-M   'P 1'
#
loop_
_entity.id
_entity.type
_entity.pdbx_description
1 polymer ?
#
loop_
_entity_poly.entity_id
_entity_poly.type
_entity_poly.pdbx_seq_one_letter_code
_entity_poly.pdbx_strand_id
1 'polypeptide(L)'
;MFAQVPNHEPSLMLMNCGDSIQARPSLGSWLTYGLGSENENLPGFVSMCPGGLPIKGAENWQSAFLPGSLQGTYVDSKQSVVERLIENIRSPHASLETQRQQLALLQRLNETHRHERLDPRLDSRIESFELAFRMQTAATDAFDINREPQTIRDLYGDGVHGRQTLIARRLLERGVRMVQLWHGAGQPWDNHDNIEENHRKLAAEIDQPIAALLSDLKQRGMLDDTLVIWGGEFGRTPTVEMSGNKSKLGRDHNHYGFTVCLAGGGIKGGTVYGSTDEFGFAAQDNPASVHDLHATILYLMGLNHEQLTYRYAGRDFRLTDVHGKVLMPIISN
;
A
#
# COMPACT_ATOMS: atom_id res chain seq x y z
N MET A 1 16.32 8.96 5.19
CA MET A 1 16.10 8.70 3.74
C MET A 1 16.12 9.99 2.94
N PHE A 2 16.23 9.90 1.62
CA PHE A 2 16.08 11.02 0.70
C PHE A 2 15.32 10.57 -0.55
N ALA A 3 14.65 11.52 -1.23
CA ALA A 3 13.98 11.32 -2.52
C ALA A 3 14.54 12.30 -3.57
N GLN A 4 14.23 12.06 -4.83
CA GLN A 4 14.79 12.84 -5.95
C GLN A 4 13.97 14.09 -6.28
N VAL A 5 12.74 14.17 -5.79
CA VAL A 5 11.76 15.20 -6.19
C VAL A 5 11.01 15.74 -4.98
N PRO A 6 10.68 17.06 -4.95
CA PRO A 6 10.03 17.70 -3.80
C PRO A 6 8.51 17.79 -3.89
N ASN A 7 7.90 17.39 -5.01
CA ASN A 7 6.45 17.53 -5.23
C ASN A 7 5.72 16.21 -4.97
N HIS A 8 4.51 16.28 -4.42
CA HIS A 8 3.74 15.11 -3.99
C HIS A 8 3.50 14.09 -5.12
N GLU A 9 3.00 14.53 -6.29
CA GLU A 9 2.65 13.61 -7.37
C GLU A 9 3.84 12.75 -7.82
N PRO A 10 5.00 13.32 -8.20
CA PRO A 10 6.15 12.53 -8.62
C PRO A 10 6.79 11.76 -7.45
N SER A 11 6.75 12.29 -6.21
CA SER A 11 7.31 11.60 -5.05
C SER A 11 6.46 10.41 -4.64
N LEU A 12 5.12 10.51 -4.72
CA LEU A 12 4.22 9.38 -4.50
C LEU A 12 4.44 8.28 -5.56
N MET A 13 4.63 8.66 -6.83
CA MET A 13 4.96 7.69 -7.88
C MET A 13 6.31 7.03 -7.61
N LEU A 14 7.32 7.77 -7.20
CA LEU A 14 8.61 7.22 -6.82
C LEU A 14 8.47 6.24 -5.63
N MET A 15 7.77 6.64 -4.57
CA MET A 15 7.58 5.83 -3.37
C MET A 15 6.76 4.57 -3.64
N ASN A 16 5.73 4.64 -4.47
CA ASN A 16 4.85 3.52 -4.73
C ASN A 16 5.25 2.67 -5.93
N CYS A 17 5.90 3.27 -6.95
CA CYS A 17 6.12 2.62 -8.25
C CYS A 17 7.60 2.64 -8.70
N GLY A 18 8.51 3.25 -7.93
CA GLY A 18 9.94 3.30 -8.24
C GLY A 18 10.33 4.23 -9.40
N ASP A 19 9.40 5.07 -9.87
CA ASP A 19 9.68 6.04 -10.96
C ASP A 19 8.82 7.29 -10.73
N SER A 20 9.42 8.48 -10.81
CA SER A 20 8.74 9.75 -10.57
C SER A 20 8.06 10.33 -11.81
N ILE A 21 8.30 9.78 -13.00
CA ILE A 21 7.88 10.36 -14.27
C ILE A 21 6.98 9.41 -15.06
N GLN A 22 7.39 8.14 -15.15
CA GLN A 22 6.72 7.18 -16.02
C GLN A 22 5.77 6.27 -15.24
N ALA A 23 4.67 5.89 -15.88
CA ALA A 23 3.76 4.89 -15.34
C ALA A 23 4.48 3.53 -15.22
N ARG A 24 4.74 3.11 -13.98
CA ARG A 24 5.38 1.84 -13.62
C ARG A 24 4.46 1.02 -12.73
N PRO A 25 4.62 -0.30 -12.70
CA PRO A 25 3.91 -1.13 -11.73
C PRO A 25 4.28 -0.73 -10.30
N SER A 26 3.29 -0.71 -9.44
CA SER A 26 3.48 -0.42 -8.02
C SER A 26 4.23 -1.55 -7.29
N LEU A 27 4.81 -1.22 -6.13
CA LEU A 27 5.45 -2.20 -5.22
C LEU A 27 4.52 -3.39 -4.96
N GLY A 28 3.22 -3.15 -4.66
CA GLY A 28 2.26 -4.23 -4.43
C GLY A 28 2.03 -5.11 -5.64
N SER A 29 2.01 -4.54 -6.85
CA SER A 29 1.93 -5.30 -8.09
C SER A 29 3.19 -6.14 -8.32
N TRP A 30 4.38 -5.62 -8.03
CA TRP A 30 5.63 -6.38 -8.11
C TRP A 30 5.72 -7.51 -7.09
N LEU A 31 5.27 -7.27 -5.84
CA LEU A 31 5.21 -8.32 -4.82
C LEU A 31 4.25 -9.43 -5.21
N THR A 32 3.07 -9.07 -5.71
CA THR A 32 2.07 -10.06 -6.17
C THR A 32 2.57 -10.80 -7.42
N TYR A 33 3.30 -10.12 -8.32
CA TYR A 33 3.95 -10.77 -9.47
C TYR A 33 5.01 -11.78 -9.05
N GLY A 34 5.87 -11.43 -8.09
CA GLY A 34 6.98 -12.29 -7.66
C GLY A 34 6.57 -13.44 -6.75
N LEU A 35 5.58 -13.24 -5.88
CA LEU A 35 5.20 -14.18 -4.83
C LEU A 35 3.82 -14.84 -5.05
N GLY A 36 3.00 -14.28 -5.93
CA GLY A 36 1.60 -14.67 -6.04
C GLY A 36 0.77 -14.27 -4.81
N SER A 37 -0.40 -14.87 -4.69
CA SER A 37 -1.30 -14.74 -3.54
C SER A 37 -1.43 -16.09 -2.84
N GLU A 38 -1.48 -16.08 -1.51
CA GLU A 38 -1.80 -17.26 -0.70
C GLU A 38 -3.31 -17.48 -0.57
N ASN A 39 -4.09 -16.58 -1.15
CA ASN A 39 -5.55 -16.60 -1.12
C ASN A 39 -6.12 -16.52 -2.54
N GLU A 40 -6.97 -17.48 -2.89
CA GLU A 40 -7.64 -17.52 -4.19
C GLU A 40 -8.93 -16.67 -4.25
N ASN A 41 -9.45 -16.25 -3.09
CA ASN A 41 -10.76 -15.62 -2.96
C ASN A 41 -10.70 -14.12 -2.64
N LEU A 42 -9.50 -13.60 -2.37
CA LEU A 42 -9.23 -12.17 -2.11
C LEU A 42 -8.12 -11.68 -3.03
N PRO A 43 -8.09 -10.38 -3.35
CA PRO A 43 -6.97 -9.79 -4.10
C PRO A 43 -5.65 -10.01 -3.36
N GLY A 44 -4.57 -10.22 -4.09
CA GLY A 44 -3.23 -10.26 -3.51
C GLY A 44 -2.75 -8.90 -3.00
N PHE A 45 -3.34 -7.82 -3.51
CA PHE A 45 -3.03 -6.45 -3.11
C PHE A 45 -4.31 -5.62 -2.90
N VAL A 46 -4.43 -5.00 -1.71
CA VAL A 46 -5.56 -4.14 -1.32
C VAL A 46 -5.02 -2.76 -0.92
N SER A 47 -5.61 -1.69 -1.48
CA SER A 47 -5.32 -0.30 -1.12
C SER A 47 -6.55 0.34 -0.49
N MET A 48 -6.44 0.81 0.76
CA MET A 48 -7.54 1.40 1.52
C MET A 48 -7.29 2.89 1.76
N CYS A 49 -8.24 3.73 1.31
CA CYS A 49 -8.20 5.16 1.55
C CYS A 49 -9.59 5.65 1.99
N PRO A 50 -9.72 6.30 3.16
CA PRO A 50 -11.00 6.75 3.64
C PRO A 50 -11.46 8.04 2.95
N GLY A 51 -12.67 8.00 2.39
CA GLY A 51 -13.37 9.18 1.90
C GLY A 51 -12.93 9.70 0.54
N GLY A 52 -12.28 8.87 -0.27
CA GLY A 52 -11.87 9.20 -1.63
C GLY A 52 -10.47 8.71 -1.97
N LEU A 53 -9.87 9.30 -2.99
CA LEU A 53 -8.57 8.89 -3.50
C LEU A 53 -7.47 9.85 -3.02
N PRO A 54 -6.25 9.35 -2.76
CA PRO A 54 -5.07 10.21 -2.58
C PRO A 54 -4.72 10.89 -3.90
N ILE A 55 -3.78 11.83 -3.88
CA ILE A 55 -3.21 12.37 -5.10
C ILE A 55 -2.70 11.25 -5.99
N LYS A 56 -2.82 11.39 -7.30
CA LYS A 56 -2.57 10.38 -8.32
C LYS A 56 -3.55 9.19 -8.32
N GLY A 57 -4.47 9.12 -7.37
CA GLY A 57 -5.53 8.12 -7.36
C GLY A 57 -5.00 6.70 -7.54
N ALA A 58 -5.61 5.95 -8.47
CA ALA A 58 -5.28 4.56 -8.73
C ALA A 58 -3.87 4.32 -9.31
N GLU A 59 -3.18 5.35 -9.79
CA GLU A 59 -1.79 5.23 -10.24
C GLU A 59 -0.86 4.74 -9.12
N ASN A 60 -1.17 5.03 -7.85
CA ASN A 60 -0.39 4.59 -6.69
C ASN A 60 -0.37 3.06 -6.48
N TRP A 61 -1.33 2.32 -7.03
CA TRP A 61 -1.44 0.86 -6.91
C TRP A 61 -1.70 0.18 -8.25
N GLN A 62 -1.25 0.82 -9.33
CA GLN A 62 -1.43 0.31 -10.69
C GLN A 62 -0.53 -0.88 -11.00
N SER A 63 -1.01 -1.77 -11.86
CA SER A 63 -0.20 -2.82 -12.48
C SER A 63 0.60 -2.35 -13.69
N ALA A 64 0.23 -1.21 -14.30
CA ALA A 64 0.84 -0.63 -15.49
C ALA A 64 1.05 -1.68 -16.61
N PHE A 65 2.30 -2.03 -16.93
CA PHE A 65 2.62 -3.02 -17.96
C PHE A 65 2.59 -4.49 -17.46
N LEU A 66 2.49 -4.72 -16.15
CA LEU A 66 2.23 -6.05 -15.61
C LEU A 66 0.77 -6.47 -15.88
N PRO A 67 0.43 -7.77 -15.80
CA PRO A 67 -0.95 -8.23 -15.95
C PRO A 67 -1.93 -7.47 -15.06
N GLY A 68 -3.11 -7.14 -15.60
CA GLY A 68 -4.14 -6.36 -14.90
C GLY A 68 -4.68 -7.02 -13.63
N SER A 69 -4.60 -8.34 -13.51
CA SER A 69 -4.96 -9.10 -12.30
C SER A 69 -4.07 -8.78 -11.09
N LEU A 70 -2.90 -8.16 -11.31
CA LEU A 70 -1.97 -7.73 -10.26
C LEU A 70 -2.22 -6.30 -9.77
N GLN A 71 -3.22 -5.62 -10.34
CA GLN A 71 -3.66 -4.30 -9.91
C GLN A 71 -4.18 -4.33 -8.47
N GLY A 72 -3.80 -3.35 -7.65
CA GLY A 72 -4.35 -3.21 -6.31
C GLY A 72 -5.86 -2.93 -6.33
N THR A 73 -6.60 -3.57 -5.45
CA THR A 73 -8.04 -3.35 -5.27
C THR A 73 -8.27 -2.19 -4.31
N TYR A 74 -8.95 -1.16 -4.78
CA TYR A 74 -9.31 -0.01 -3.95
C TYR A 74 -10.50 -0.32 -3.04
N VAL A 75 -10.43 0.18 -1.80
CA VAL A 75 -11.49 0.09 -0.78
C VAL A 75 -11.67 1.46 -0.12
N ASP A 76 -12.88 2.02 -0.17
CA ASP A 76 -13.23 3.21 0.61
C ASP A 76 -13.48 2.83 2.08
N SER A 77 -12.43 2.89 2.89
CA SER A 77 -12.48 2.51 4.31
C SER A 77 -13.25 3.52 5.21
N LYS A 78 -13.75 4.63 4.68
CA LYS A 78 -14.68 5.50 5.38
C LYS A 78 -16.03 4.81 5.60
N GLN A 79 -16.40 3.90 4.70
CA GLN A 79 -17.64 3.14 4.82
C GLN A 79 -17.54 2.16 5.99
N SER A 80 -18.64 2.01 6.75
CA SER A 80 -18.75 1.02 7.83
C SER A 80 -19.53 -0.22 7.44
N VAL A 81 -20.28 -0.14 6.34
CA VAL A 81 -21.11 -1.24 5.82
C VAL A 81 -20.27 -1.99 4.79
N VAL A 82 -20.07 -3.29 4.99
CA VAL A 82 -19.18 -4.12 4.16
C VAL A 82 -19.53 -4.04 2.68
N GLU A 83 -20.81 -4.04 2.34
CA GLU A 83 -21.31 -3.95 0.96
C GLU A 83 -20.98 -2.62 0.27
N ARG A 84 -20.60 -1.60 1.03
CA ARG A 84 -20.20 -0.27 0.52
C ARG A 84 -18.69 -0.06 0.48
N LEU A 85 -17.91 -0.94 1.12
CA LEU A 85 -16.44 -0.87 1.13
C LEU A 85 -15.86 -1.13 -0.27
N ILE A 86 -16.46 -2.05 -1.00
CA ILE A 86 -16.05 -2.41 -2.36
C ILE A 86 -17.25 -2.17 -3.28
N GLU A 87 -17.05 -1.32 -4.28
CA GLU A 87 -18.08 -1.04 -5.27
C GLU A 87 -18.49 -2.31 -6.02
N ASN A 88 -19.79 -2.48 -6.21
CA ASN A 88 -20.39 -3.57 -7.00
C ASN A 88 -20.06 -4.98 -6.48
N ILE A 89 -19.71 -5.15 -5.20
CA ILE A 89 -19.43 -6.46 -4.62
C ILE A 89 -20.68 -7.38 -4.65
N ARG A 90 -21.87 -6.82 -4.70
CA ARG A 90 -23.13 -7.57 -4.87
C ARG A 90 -23.91 -7.05 -6.05
N SER A 91 -24.45 -7.95 -6.86
CA SER A 91 -25.41 -7.59 -7.90
C SER A 91 -26.79 -7.34 -7.28
N PRO A 92 -27.41 -6.17 -7.53
CA PRO A 92 -28.79 -5.93 -7.09
C PRO A 92 -29.83 -6.67 -7.94
N HIS A 93 -29.43 -7.26 -9.09
CA HIS A 93 -30.34 -7.80 -10.10
C HIS A 93 -30.27 -9.33 -10.25
N ALA A 94 -29.30 -9.99 -9.62
CA ALA A 94 -29.10 -11.43 -9.80
C ALA A 94 -28.72 -12.12 -8.48
N SER A 95 -29.29 -13.28 -8.22
CA SER A 95 -28.87 -14.15 -7.11
C SER A 95 -27.45 -14.66 -7.34
N LEU A 96 -26.78 -15.14 -6.29
CA LEU A 96 -25.46 -15.76 -6.41
C LEU A 96 -25.46 -16.95 -7.36
N GLU A 97 -26.56 -17.74 -7.36
CA GLU A 97 -26.69 -18.87 -8.27
C GLU A 97 -26.82 -18.41 -9.73
N THR A 98 -27.65 -17.39 -9.99
CA THR A 98 -27.76 -16.78 -11.32
C THR A 98 -26.44 -16.21 -11.80
N GLN A 99 -25.70 -15.53 -10.92
CA GLN A 99 -24.37 -14.98 -11.26
C GLN A 99 -23.37 -16.11 -11.58
N ARG A 100 -23.39 -17.21 -10.84
CA ARG A 100 -22.55 -18.39 -11.11
C ARG A 100 -22.82 -18.96 -12.49
N GLN A 101 -24.09 -19.09 -12.87
CA GLN A 101 -24.47 -19.57 -14.20
C GLN A 101 -24.06 -18.61 -15.32
N GLN A 102 -24.21 -17.29 -15.09
CA GLN A 102 -23.74 -16.25 -16.01
C GLN A 102 -22.24 -16.29 -16.20
N LEU A 103 -21.47 -16.44 -15.11
CA LEU A 103 -20.01 -16.56 -15.17
C LEU A 103 -19.57 -17.82 -15.91
N ALA A 104 -20.21 -18.97 -15.67
CA ALA A 104 -19.92 -20.21 -16.40
C ALA A 104 -20.19 -20.07 -17.91
N LEU A 105 -21.21 -19.34 -18.29
CA LEU A 105 -21.50 -19.04 -19.70
C LEU A 105 -20.42 -18.08 -20.28
N LEU A 106 -20.09 -17.01 -19.57
CA LEU A 106 -19.04 -16.06 -19.99
C LEU A 106 -17.70 -16.75 -20.14
N GLN A 107 -17.35 -17.67 -19.22
CA GLN A 107 -16.11 -18.43 -19.28
C GLN A 107 -16.01 -19.25 -20.58
N ARG A 108 -17.09 -19.97 -20.96
CA ARG A 108 -17.13 -20.71 -22.23
C ARG A 108 -16.98 -19.80 -23.45
N LEU A 109 -17.66 -18.64 -23.45
CA LEU A 109 -17.54 -17.66 -24.53
C LEU A 109 -16.11 -17.07 -24.60
N ASN A 110 -15.53 -16.79 -23.46
CA ASN A 110 -14.17 -16.27 -23.36
C ASN A 110 -13.12 -17.29 -23.81
N GLU A 111 -13.30 -18.59 -23.47
CA GLU A 111 -12.41 -19.66 -23.96
C GLU A 111 -12.43 -19.75 -25.48
N THR A 112 -13.62 -19.70 -26.10
CA THR A 112 -13.75 -19.66 -27.56
C THR A 112 -13.02 -18.45 -28.14
N HIS A 113 -13.27 -17.26 -27.57
CA HIS A 113 -12.67 -16.01 -28.03
C HIS A 113 -11.14 -15.98 -27.84
N ARG A 114 -10.62 -16.56 -26.73
CA ARG A 114 -9.20 -16.69 -26.46
C ARG A 114 -8.48 -17.55 -27.52
N HIS A 115 -9.09 -18.67 -27.92
CA HIS A 115 -8.55 -19.53 -28.98
C HIS A 115 -8.46 -18.81 -30.32
N GLU A 116 -9.37 -17.89 -30.61
CA GLU A 116 -9.38 -17.13 -31.86
C GLU A 116 -8.42 -15.94 -31.89
N ARG A 117 -8.16 -15.28 -30.73
CA ARG A 117 -7.46 -13.98 -30.70
C ARG A 117 -6.10 -13.98 -30.03
N LEU A 118 -5.74 -14.96 -29.22
CA LEU A 118 -4.45 -15.08 -28.51
C LEU A 118 -4.00 -13.76 -27.81
N ASP A 119 -4.95 -13.02 -27.21
CA ASP A 119 -4.68 -11.76 -26.51
C ASP A 119 -4.60 -11.99 -24.99
N PRO A 120 -3.40 -11.86 -24.37
CA PRO A 120 -3.20 -12.07 -22.91
C PRO A 120 -4.05 -11.15 -22.01
N ARG A 121 -4.52 -10.00 -22.54
CA ARG A 121 -5.40 -9.09 -21.79
C ARG A 121 -6.78 -9.70 -21.52
N LEU A 122 -7.21 -10.66 -22.33
CA LEU A 122 -8.44 -11.39 -22.09
C LEU A 122 -8.33 -12.29 -20.85
N ASP A 123 -7.20 -12.94 -20.65
CA ASP A 123 -6.95 -13.78 -19.47
C ASP A 123 -7.04 -12.94 -18.18
N SER A 124 -6.36 -11.80 -18.11
CA SER A 124 -6.43 -10.88 -16.97
C SER A 124 -7.85 -10.37 -16.68
N ARG A 125 -8.64 -10.15 -17.74
CA ARG A 125 -10.05 -9.72 -17.60
C ARG A 125 -10.92 -10.84 -17.04
N ILE A 126 -10.73 -12.07 -17.51
CA ILE A 126 -11.45 -13.26 -17.01
C ILE A 126 -11.15 -13.46 -15.54
N GLU A 127 -9.86 -13.48 -15.17
CA GLU A 127 -9.40 -13.62 -13.79
C GLU A 127 -9.99 -12.55 -12.86
N SER A 128 -10.08 -11.30 -13.35
CA SER A 128 -10.70 -10.20 -12.58
C SER A 128 -12.18 -10.42 -12.29
N PHE A 129 -12.95 -10.92 -13.26
CA PHE A 129 -14.37 -11.24 -13.05
C PHE A 129 -14.58 -12.43 -12.10
N GLU A 130 -13.76 -13.46 -12.22
CA GLU A 130 -13.79 -14.63 -11.34
C GLU A 130 -13.43 -14.25 -9.91
N LEU A 131 -12.38 -13.44 -9.73
CA LEU A 131 -11.99 -12.92 -8.43
C LEU A 131 -13.11 -12.07 -7.82
N ALA A 132 -13.69 -11.15 -8.58
CA ALA A 132 -14.80 -10.30 -8.10
C ALA A 132 -16.00 -11.15 -7.62
N PHE A 133 -16.29 -12.26 -8.27
CA PHE A 133 -17.34 -13.18 -7.84
C PHE A 133 -16.96 -13.91 -6.54
N ARG A 134 -15.75 -14.46 -6.45
CA ARG A 134 -15.27 -15.14 -5.22
C ARG A 134 -15.24 -14.19 -4.03
N MET A 135 -14.88 -12.93 -4.27
CA MET A 135 -14.86 -11.88 -3.25
C MET A 135 -16.22 -11.62 -2.60
N GLN A 136 -17.33 -11.85 -3.28
CA GLN A 136 -18.68 -11.60 -2.73
C GLN A 136 -18.91 -12.30 -1.38
N THR A 137 -18.29 -13.44 -1.17
CA THR A 137 -18.37 -14.19 0.09
C THR A 137 -17.17 -13.93 0.98
N ALA A 138 -15.97 -14.06 0.45
CA ALA A 138 -14.73 -13.98 1.21
C ALA A 138 -14.45 -12.57 1.73
N ALA A 139 -14.71 -11.52 0.93
CA ALA A 139 -14.56 -10.15 1.38
C ALA A 139 -15.55 -9.80 2.49
N THR A 140 -16.81 -10.27 2.41
CA THR A 140 -17.80 -10.03 3.46
C THR A 140 -17.30 -10.53 4.83
N ASP A 141 -16.62 -11.68 4.87
CA ASP A 141 -16.00 -12.15 6.10
C ASP A 141 -14.79 -11.32 6.52
N ALA A 142 -13.86 -11.05 5.60
CA ALA A 142 -12.61 -10.34 5.90
C ALA A 142 -12.84 -8.91 6.41
N PHE A 143 -13.81 -8.20 5.84
CA PHE A 143 -14.09 -6.80 6.16
C PHE A 143 -15.08 -6.61 7.33
N ASP A 144 -15.76 -7.66 7.80
CA ASP A 144 -16.69 -7.57 8.92
C ASP A 144 -15.95 -7.63 10.27
N ILE A 145 -15.54 -6.47 10.76
CA ILE A 145 -14.87 -6.34 12.06
C ILE A 145 -15.76 -6.67 13.27
N ASN A 146 -17.10 -6.77 13.09
CA ASN A 146 -17.99 -7.16 14.19
C ASN A 146 -17.79 -8.61 14.62
N ARG A 147 -17.11 -9.41 13.81
CA ARG A 147 -16.67 -10.77 14.17
C ARG A 147 -15.50 -10.81 15.16
N GLU A 148 -14.82 -9.70 15.33
CA GLU A 148 -13.75 -9.59 16.34
C GLU A 148 -14.34 -9.37 17.73
N PRO A 149 -13.71 -9.93 18.79
CA PRO A 149 -14.06 -9.61 20.16
C PRO A 149 -14.05 -8.11 20.42
N GLN A 150 -14.92 -7.64 21.33
CA GLN A 150 -14.98 -6.21 21.67
C GLN A 150 -13.62 -5.70 22.15
N THR A 151 -12.89 -6.50 22.95
CA THR A 151 -11.55 -6.14 23.44
C THR A 151 -10.53 -5.86 22.33
N ILE A 152 -10.63 -6.58 21.21
CA ILE A 152 -9.77 -6.33 20.03
C ILE A 152 -10.22 -5.05 19.34
N ARG A 153 -11.53 -4.83 19.17
CA ARG A 153 -12.04 -3.60 18.56
C ARG A 153 -11.66 -2.38 19.39
N ASP A 154 -11.77 -2.46 20.72
CA ASP A 154 -11.37 -1.38 21.63
C ASP A 154 -9.86 -1.09 21.56
N LEU A 155 -9.04 -2.13 21.39
CA LEU A 155 -7.59 -1.99 21.21
C LEU A 155 -7.25 -1.11 20.00
N TYR A 156 -7.93 -1.30 18.84
CA TYR A 156 -7.73 -0.51 17.65
C TYR A 156 -8.44 0.86 17.67
N GLY A 157 -9.47 1.00 18.52
CA GLY A 157 -10.29 2.20 18.64
C GLY A 157 -11.39 2.31 17.58
N ASP A 158 -12.40 3.13 17.88
CA ASP A 158 -13.63 3.26 17.09
C ASP A 158 -13.49 4.14 15.85
N GLY A 159 -12.35 4.79 15.65
CA GLY A 159 -12.07 5.69 14.53
C GLY A 159 -12.02 4.99 13.18
N VAL A 160 -12.06 5.78 12.11
CA VAL A 160 -11.91 5.28 10.74
C VAL A 160 -10.58 4.52 10.58
N HIS A 161 -9.50 5.06 11.15
CA HIS A 161 -8.17 4.45 11.06
C HIS A 161 -8.04 3.19 11.92
N GLY A 162 -8.69 3.12 13.09
CA GLY A 162 -8.77 1.90 13.90
C GLY A 162 -9.44 0.78 13.13
N ARG A 163 -10.60 1.05 12.53
CA ARG A 163 -11.32 0.09 11.69
C ARG A 163 -10.51 -0.34 10.47
N GLN A 164 -9.91 0.61 9.75
CA GLN A 164 -9.09 0.36 8.58
C GLN A 164 -7.89 -0.55 8.90
N THR A 165 -7.20 -0.26 9.98
CA THR A 165 -6.00 -1.00 10.41
C THR A 165 -6.37 -2.41 10.93
N LEU A 166 -7.52 -2.55 11.60
CA LEU A 166 -8.05 -3.86 11.99
C LEU A 166 -8.43 -4.70 10.78
N ILE A 167 -9.05 -4.10 9.75
CA ILE A 167 -9.32 -4.78 8.48
C ILE A 167 -8.01 -5.23 7.83
N ALA A 168 -6.96 -4.40 7.84
CA ALA A 168 -5.65 -4.76 7.29
C ALA A 168 -5.09 -6.02 7.94
N ARG A 169 -5.10 -6.11 9.28
CA ARG A 169 -4.67 -7.31 10.00
C ARG A 169 -5.49 -8.54 9.59
N ARG A 170 -6.82 -8.40 9.46
CA ARG A 170 -7.71 -9.50 9.05
C ARG A 170 -7.46 -9.97 7.60
N LEU A 171 -7.10 -9.06 6.70
CA LEU A 171 -6.70 -9.37 5.33
C LEU A 171 -5.38 -10.15 5.30
N LEU A 172 -4.39 -9.72 6.09
CA LEU A 172 -3.11 -10.43 6.24
C LEU A 172 -3.29 -11.85 6.77
N GLU A 173 -4.13 -12.06 7.80
CA GLU A 173 -4.47 -13.39 8.30
C GLU A 173 -5.08 -14.32 7.24
N ARG A 174 -5.64 -13.75 6.17
CA ARG A 174 -6.25 -14.48 5.06
C ARG A 174 -5.37 -14.58 3.82
N GLY A 175 -4.08 -14.29 3.98
CA GLY A 175 -3.10 -14.45 2.91
C GLY A 175 -3.10 -13.35 1.84
N VAL A 176 -3.68 -12.18 2.12
CA VAL A 176 -3.49 -10.99 1.27
C VAL A 176 -2.02 -10.57 1.37
N ARG A 177 -1.33 -10.51 0.24
CA ARG A 177 0.12 -10.30 0.20
C ARG A 177 0.54 -8.90 0.60
N MET A 178 -0.20 -7.87 0.19
CA MET A 178 0.06 -6.48 0.53
C MET A 178 -1.22 -5.72 0.84
N VAL A 179 -1.17 -4.94 1.92
CA VAL A 179 -2.23 -4.00 2.28
C VAL A 179 -1.60 -2.63 2.42
N GLN A 180 -2.08 -1.67 1.62
CA GLN A 180 -1.66 -0.28 1.65
C GLN A 180 -2.75 0.56 2.31
N LEU A 181 -2.38 1.32 3.35
CA LEU A 181 -3.27 2.19 4.10
C LEU A 181 -2.93 3.66 3.86
N TRP A 182 -3.93 4.44 3.52
CA TRP A 182 -3.81 5.89 3.38
C TRP A 182 -4.49 6.58 4.57
N HIS A 183 -3.91 7.68 5.03
CA HIS A 183 -4.49 8.45 6.13
C HIS A 183 -5.79 9.16 5.69
N GLY A 184 -5.92 9.51 4.41
CA GLY A 184 -7.14 10.15 3.87
C GLY A 184 -6.99 10.50 2.41
N ALA A 185 -8.08 10.98 1.84
CA ALA A 185 -8.11 11.51 0.49
C ALA A 185 -7.27 12.79 0.35
N GLY A 186 -6.71 13.03 -0.84
CA GLY A 186 -5.85 14.18 -1.09
C GLY A 186 -4.52 14.10 -0.36
N GLN A 187 -4.21 15.13 0.43
CA GLN A 187 -2.91 15.35 1.10
C GLN A 187 -3.09 15.83 2.55
N PRO A 188 -3.64 15.03 3.47
CA PRO A 188 -3.98 15.51 4.82
C PRO A 188 -2.77 16.02 5.62
N TRP A 189 -1.56 15.50 5.37
CA TRP A 189 -0.32 15.89 6.07
C TRP A 189 0.42 17.07 5.40
N ASP A 190 -0.11 17.61 4.30
CA ASP A 190 0.50 18.74 3.59
C ASP A 190 0.11 20.08 4.23
N ASN A 191 0.86 20.48 5.26
CA ASN A 191 0.54 21.68 6.04
C ASN A 191 1.61 22.76 5.91
N HIS A 192 1.42 23.64 4.94
CA HIS A 192 2.17 24.88 4.75
C HIS A 192 1.77 26.00 5.71
N ASP A 193 0.71 25.76 6.48
CA ASP A 193 0.29 26.60 7.61
C ASP A 193 -0.25 25.73 8.76
N ASN A 194 -0.34 26.31 9.96
CA ASN A 194 -0.92 25.68 11.14
C ASN A 194 -0.48 24.22 11.40
N ILE A 195 0.77 23.90 11.06
CA ILE A 195 1.29 22.52 11.04
C ILE A 195 1.21 21.84 12.40
N GLU A 196 1.47 22.58 13.50
CA GLU A 196 1.48 21.98 14.84
C GLU A 196 0.11 21.42 15.23
N GLU A 197 -0.95 22.21 15.06
CA GLU A 197 -2.32 21.79 15.40
C GLU A 197 -2.79 20.66 14.49
N ASN A 198 -2.57 20.81 13.18
CA ASN A 198 -3.00 19.84 12.18
C ASN A 198 -2.27 18.50 12.35
N HIS A 199 -0.94 18.50 12.50
CA HIS A 199 -0.18 17.26 12.68
C HIS A 199 -0.47 16.60 14.03
N ARG A 200 -0.71 17.37 15.09
CA ARG A 200 -1.12 16.81 16.40
C ARG A 200 -2.45 16.06 16.28
N LYS A 201 -3.41 16.63 15.56
CA LYS A 201 -4.70 15.98 15.30
C LYS A 201 -4.52 14.69 14.47
N LEU A 202 -3.82 14.78 13.34
CA LEU A 202 -3.59 13.64 12.45
C LEU A 202 -2.80 12.51 13.16
N ALA A 203 -1.79 12.88 13.97
CA ALA A 203 -1.03 11.91 14.75
C ALA A 203 -1.93 11.18 15.77
N ALA A 204 -2.82 11.90 16.46
CA ALA A 204 -3.75 11.31 17.42
C ALA A 204 -4.74 10.32 16.75
N GLU A 205 -5.07 10.52 15.47
CA GLU A 205 -5.97 9.63 14.72
C GLU A 205 -5.34 8.27 14.39
N ILE A 206 -4.00 8.20 14.31
CA ILE A 206 -3.26 6.97 13.91
C ILE A 206 -2.41 6.36 15.00
N ASP A 207 -2.14 7.05 16.09
CA ASP A 207 -1.26 6.60 17.19
C ASP A 207 -1.75 5.26 17.78
N GLN A 208 -2.98 5.23 18.27
CA GLN A 208 -3.60 4.02 18.80
C GLN A 208 -3.70 2.89 17.77
N PRO A 209 -4.20 3.10 16.53
CA PRO A 209 -4.27 2.06 15.51
C PRO A 209 -2.94 1.41 15.15
N ILE A 210 -1.87 2.19 15.05
CA ILE A 210 -0.53 1.67 14.73
C ILE A 210 0.02 0.84 15.90
N ALA A 211 -0.10 1.34 17.13
CA ALA A 211 0.30 0.63 18.32
C ALA A 211 -0.48 -0.69 18.49
N ALA A 212 -1.80 -0.66 18.21
CA ALA A 212 -2.67 -1.83 18.23
C ALA A 212 -2.23 -2.87 17.19
N LEU A 213 -1.97 -2.45 15.94
CA LEU A 213 -1.52 -3.36 14.89
C LEU A 213 -0.25 -4.10 15.27
N LEU A 214 0.78 -3.38 15.71
CA LEU A 214 2.05 -3.98 16.09
C LEU A 214 1.89 -4.95 17.28
N SER A 215 1.08 -4.57 18.26
CA SER A 215 0.83 -5.40 19.44
C SER A 215 0.03 -6.66 19.10
N ASP A 216 -1.02 -6.53 18.26
CA ASP A 216 -1.89 -7.64 17.85
C ASP A 216 -1.13 -8.63 16.95
N LEU A 217 -0.37 -8.12 15.95
CA LEU A 217 0.50 -8.95 15.13
C LEU A 217 1.53 -9.72 15.97
N LYS A 218 2.14 -9.07 16.95
CA LYS A 218 3.10 -9.72 17.87
C LYS A 218 2.43 -10.79 18.71
N GLN A 219 1.26 -10.51 19.30
CA GLN A 219 0.51 -11.46 20.12
C GLN A 219 0.04 -12.70 19.34
N ARG A 220 -0.24 -12.52 18.04
CA ARG A 220 -0.63 -13.60 17.13
C ARG A 220 0.53 -14.38 16.54
N GLY A 221 1.77 -13.98 16.80
CA GLY A 221 2.96 -14.54 16.18
C GLY A 221 3.10 -14.21 14.70
N MET A 222 2.42 -13.18 14.21
CA MET A 222 2.43 -12.76 12.80
C MET A 222 3.46 -11.67 12.51
N LEU A 223 4.00 -11.00 13.52
CA LEU A 223 4.88 -9.85 13.31
C LEU A 223 6.21 -10.25 12.64
N ASP A 224 6.71 -11.43 12.92
CA ASP A 224 7.96 -11.92 12.33
C ASP A 224 7.83 -12.18 10.82
N ASP A 225 6.63 -12.51 10.35
CA ASP A 225 6.30 -12.77 8.95
C ASP A 225 5.59 -11.57 8.27
N THR A 226 5.42 -10.45 8.97
CA THR A 226 4.73 -9.25 8.47
C THR A 226 5.63 -8.04 8.57
N LEU A 227 6.03 -7.48 7.43
CA LEU A 227 6.73 -6.20 7.39
C LEU A 227 5.73 -5.05 7.46
N VAL A 228 5.77 -4.27 8.52
CA VAL A 228 4.99 -3.04 8.69
C VAL A 228 5.87 -1.84 8.37
N ILE A 229 5.40 -0.98 7.47
CA ILE A 229 6.09 0.24 7.03
C ILE A 229 5.18 1.43 7.30
N TRP A 230 5.71 2.45 7.96
CA TRP A 230 5.03 3.71 8.21
C TRP A 230 5.92 4.88 7.80
N GLY A 231 5.41 5.73 6.90
CA GLY A 231 6.12 6.90 6.39
C GLY A 231 5.32 7.63 5.32
N GLY A 232 5.94 8.67 4.78
CA GLY A 232 5.44 9.43 3.63
C GLY A 232 6.51 9.48 2.54
N GLU A 233 6.17 10.15 1.44
CA GLU A 233 7.00 10.28 0.25
C GLU A 233 8.18 11.26 0.41
N PHE A 234 8.10 12.17 1.40
CA PHE A 234 9.18 13.07 1.86
C PHE A 234 8.84 13.65 3.24
N GLY A 235 9.72 14.47 3.80
CA GLY A 235 9.57 15.15 5.08
C GLY A 235 9.23 16.63 4.96
N ARG A 236 9.45 17.35 6.06
CA ARG A 236 9.26 18.81 6.14
C ARG A 236 10.57 19.49 6.50
N THR A 237 10.77 20.71 5.98
CA THR A 237 11.98 21.50 6.28
C THR A 237 12.12 21.74 7.78
N PRO A 238 13.35 21.79 8.32
CA PRO A 238 13.58 22.16 9.72
C PRO A 238 13.25 23.63 9.99
N THR A 239 13.18 24.44 8.94
CA THR A 239 12.83 25.87 9.00
C THR A 239 11.34 26.09 8.80
N VAL A 240 10.85 27.18 9.36
CA VAL A 240 9.47 27.61 9.22
C VAL A 240 9.26 28.23 7.83
N GLU A 241 8.16 27.84 7.18
CA GLU A 241 7.65 28.54 6.02
C GLU A 241 6.80 29.75 6.48
N MET A 242 7.21 30.93 6.02
CA MET A 242 6.52 32.17 6.32
C MET A 242 5.42 32.44 5.28
N SER A 243 4.27 31.81 5.43
CA SER A 243 3.09 32.22 4.67
C SER A 243 2.61 33.62 5.10
N GLY A 244 1.79 34.29 4.30
CA GLY A 244 1.36 35.68 4.54
C GLY A 244 0.68 35.95 5.89
N ASN A 245 0.28 34.91 6.64
CA ASN A 245 -0.23 35.02 8.01
C ASN A 245 0.80 34.53 9.03
N LYS A 246 1.54 35.46 9.63
CA LYS A 246 2.60 35.17 10.61
C LYS A 246 2.13 34.43 11.88
N SER A 247 0.84 34.29 12.12
CA SER A 247 0.29 33.55 13.27
C SER A 247 0.09 32.06 13.02
N LYS A 248 0.18 31.62 11.77
CA LYS A 248 -0.02 30.21 11.36
C LYS A 248 1.22 29.71 10.66
N LEU A 249 2.13 29.16 11.45
CA LEU A 249 3.40 28.66 10.95
C LEU A 249 3.24 27.28 10.30
N GLY A 250 3.87 27.08 9.16
CA GLY A 250 3.99 25.82 8.45
C GLY A 250 5.43 25.44 8.15
N ARG A 251 5.60 24.41 7.37
CA ARG A 251 6.91 23.96 6.87
C ARG A 251 6.76 23.49 5.43
N ASP A 252 7.73 23.81 4.61
CA ASP A 252 7.81 23.37 3.22
C ASP A 252 8.27 21.91 3.12
N HIS A 253 8.19 21.34 1.94
CA HIS A 253 8.63 20.00 1.60
C HIS A 253 10.14 19.83 1.79
N ASN A 254 10.56 18.72 2.38
CA ASN A 254 11.95 18.33 2.46
C ASN A 254 12.16 16.92 1.92
N HIS A 255 12.55 16.82 0.66
CA HIS A 255 12.87 15.54 0.03
C HIS A 255 14.32 15.09 0.27
N TYR A 256 15.18 15.96 0.75
CA TYR A 256 16.58 15.65 1.02
C TYR A 256 16.79 14.89 2.35
N GLY A 257 15.85 14.99 3.28
CA GLY A 257 15.95 14.32 4.57
C GLY A 257 14.57 13.99 5.17
N PHE A 258 14.27 12.70 5.32
CA PHE A 258 13.02 12.24 5.96
C PHE A 258 13.19 10.86 6.59
N THR A 259 12.24 10.48 7.42
CA THR A 259 12.25 9.22 8.19
C THR A 259 11.12 8.30 7.74
N VAL A 260 11.46 7.01 7.64
CA VAL A 260 10.49 5.91 7.49
C VAL A 260 10.72 4.94 8.64
N CYS A 261 9.65 4.47 9.27
CA CYS A 261 9.69 3.47 10.33
C CYS A 261 9.34 2.09 9.75
N LEU A 262 10.10 1.07 10.19
CA LEU A 262 9.88 -0.32 9.80
C LEU A 262 9.77 -1.19 11.07
N ALA A 263 8.89 -2.19 11.05
CA ALA A 263 8.76 -3.15 12.13
C ALA A 263 8.39 -4.54 11.59
N GLY A 264 8.85 -5.59 12.27
CA GLY A 264 8.58 -6.97 11.87
C GLY A 264 9.28 -7.42 10.59
N GLY A 265 8.87 -8.54 10.03
CA GLY A 265 9.33 -9.06 8.73
C GLY A 265 10.84 -9.13 8.58
N GLY A 266 11.58 -9.51 9.63
CA GLY A 266 13.05 -9.61 9.60
C GLY A 266 13.79 -8.30 9.84
N ILE A 267 13.12 -7.21 10.22
CA ILE A 267 13.77 -5.95 10.62
C ILE A 267 14.34 -6.05 12.03
N LYS A 268 15.56 -5.56 12.21
CA LYS A 268 16.25 -5.47 13.50
C LYS A 268 15.63 -4.34 14.33
N GLY A 269 14.81 -4.70 15.33
CA GLY A 269 14.17 -3.73 16.23
C GLY A 269 15.15 -2.89 17.01
N GLY A 270 14.77 -1.65 17.37
CA GLY A 270 15.58 -0.71 18.12
C GLY A 270 16.76 -0.12 17.37
N THR A 271 16.82 -0.28 16.04
CA THR A 271 17.89 0.25 15.19
C THR A 271 17.49 1.59 14.59
N VAL A 272 18.41 2.55 14.63
CA VAL A 272 18.35 3.79 13.85
C VAL A 272 19.42 3.70 12.77
N TYR A 273 19.05 3.90 11.51
CA TYR A 273 19.95 3.85 10.38
C TYR A 273 19.97 5.17 9.63
N GLY A 274 21.16 5.76 9.59
CA GLY A 274 21.39 7.05 8.98
C GLY A 274 20.96 8.23 9.87
N SER A 275 21.49 9.39 9.54
CA SER A 275 21.11 10.67 10.17
C SER A 275 21.13 11.80 9.13
N THR A 276 20.52 12.92 9.49
CA THR A 276 20.64 14.17 8.74
C THR A 276 21.91 14.94 9.17
N ASP A 277 22.21 16.00 8.45
CA ASP A 277 23.13 17.03 8.91
C ASP A 277 22.66 17.65 10.25
N GLU A 278 23.52 18.45 10.89
CA GLU A 278 23.24 19.07 12.19
C GLU A 278 22.01 19.99 12.21
N PHE A 279 21.58 20.48 11.05
CA PHE A 279 20.41 21.36 10.90
C PHE A 279 19.14 20.60 10.49
N GLY A 280 19.23 19.33 10.12
CA GLY A 280 18.09 18.51 9.69
C GLY A 280 17.66 18.73 8.24
N PHE A 281 18.51 19.33 7.40
CA PHE A 281 18.15 19.61 5.99
C PHE A 281 18.33 18.40 5.07
N ALA A 282 19.44 17.67 5.19
CA ALA A 282 19.75 16.61 4.24
C ALA A 282 20.24 15.33 4.94
N ALA A 283 19.88 14.17 4.40
CA ALA A 283 20.46 12.91 4.83
C ALA A 283 21.97 12.89 4.55
N GLN A 284 22.77 12.74 5.58
CA GLN A 284 24.22 12.84 5.52
C GLN A 284 24.91 11.52 5.84
N ASP A 285 24.62 10.92 6.99
CA ASP A 285 25.18 9.63 7.36
C ASP A 285 24.33 8.50 6.82
N ASN A 286 24.96 7.54 6.14
CA ASN A 286 24.27 6.39 5.55
C ASN A 286 22.98 6.79 4.81
N PRO A 287 23.03 7.71 3.85
CA PRO A 287 21.85 8.16 3.15
C PRO A 287 21.20 7.00 2.39
N ALA A 288 19.91 6.78 2.61
CA ALA A 288 19.13 5.73 1.95
C ALA A 288 18.11 6.36 0.99
N SER A 289 18.12 5.94 -0.26
CA SER A 289 17.14 6.35 -1.28
C SER A 289 15.85 5.55 -1.17
N VAL A 290 14.81 5.99 -1.88
CA VAL A 290 13.57 5.22 -2.02
C VAL A 290 13.81 3.87 -2.72
N HIS A 291 14.73 3.80 -3.68
CA HIS A 291 15.08 2.55 -4.34
C HIS A 291 15.82 1.57 -3.40
N ASP A 292 16.59 2.08 -2.42
CA ASP A 292 17.23 1.23 -1.40
C ASP A 292 16.19 0.64 -0.46
N LEU A 293 15.14 1.41 -0.12
CA LEU A 293 13.98 0.89 0.61
C LEU A 293 13.29 -0.21 -0.19
N HIS A 294 13.01 0.01 -1.47
CA HIS A 294 12.38 -1.02 -2.33
C HIS A 294 13.24 -2.29 -2.44
N ALA A 295 14.55 -2.14 -2.65
CA ALA A 295 15.47 -3.30 -2.69
C ALA A 295 15.45 -4.07 -1.36
N THR A 296 15.39 -3.35 -0.23
CA THR A 296 15.33 -3.96 1.11
C THR A 296 14.01 -4.68 1.35
N ILE A 297 12.89 -4.08 0.96
CA ILE A 297 11.56 -4.72 1.05
C ILE A 297 11.54 -6.03 0.24
N LEU A 298 11.98 -5.97 -1.02
CA LEU A 298 12.02 -7.16 -1.88
C LEU A 298 12.92 -8.26 -1.29
N TYR A 299 14.08 -7.89 -0.75
CA TYR A 299 14.99 -8.83 -0.09
C TYR A 299 14.34 -9.49 1.14
N LEU A 300 13.69 -8.72 2.02
CA LEU A 300 12.97 -9.25 3.19
C LEU A 300 11.83 -10.19 2.79
N MET A 301 11.23 -9.97 1.63
CA MET A 301 10.22 -10.84 1.05
C MET A 301 10.81 -12.06 0.30
N GLY A 302 12.13 -12.29 0.38
CA GLY A 302 12.81 -13.41 -0.28
C GLY A 302 13.01 -13.22 -1.79
N LEU A 303 12.86 -12.00 -2.30
CA LEU A 303 12.99 -11.68 -3.72
C LEU A 303 14.31 -10.95 -4.00
N ASN A 304 15.01 -11.35 -5.06
CA ASN A 304 16.14 -10.59 -5.57
C ASN A 304 15.64 -9.46 -6.49
N HIS A 305 15.81 -8.21 -6.05
CA HIS A 305 15.31 -7.04 -6.78
C HIS A 305 15.98 -6.83 -8.16
N GLU A 306 17.15 -7.41 -8.41
CA GLU A 306 17.83 -7.35 -9.70
C GLU A 306 17.36 -8.43 -10.67
N GLN A 307 16.88 -9.57 -10.15
CA GLN A 307 16.40 -10.71 -10.94
C GLN A 307 14.88 -10.70 -11.13
N LEU A 308 14.14 -10.01 -10.28
CA LEU A 308 12.69 -9.84 -10.43
C LEU A 308 12.40 -8.85 -11.57
N THR A 309 12.35 -9.38 -12.79
CA THR A 309 12.17 -8.58 -14.01
C THR A 309 10.91 -8.96 -14.77
N TYR A 310 10.41 -8.04 -15.56
CA TYR A 310 9.33 -8.27 -16.52
C TYR A 310 9.70 -7.67 -17.88
N ARG A 311 9.62 -8.51 -18.93
CA ARG A 311 9.94 -8.10 -20.31
C ARG A 311 8.80 -7.29 -20.91
N TYR A 312 9.03 -6.02 -21.18
CA TYR A 312 8.06 -5.14 -21.82
C TYR A 312 8.73 -4.23 -22.84
N ALA A 313 8.12 -4.06 -24.00
CA ALA A 313 8.62 -3.19 -25.10
C ALA A 313 10.13 -3.37 -25.40
N GLY A 314 10.63 -4.62 -25.33
CA GLY A 314 12.02 -4.94 -25.67
C GLY A 314 13.03 -4.75 -24.53
N ARG A 315 12.62 -4.28 -23.34
CA ARG A 315 13.47 -4.10 -22.16
C ARG A 315 12.96 -4.97 -20.99
N ASP A 316 13.89 -5.45 -20.15
CA ASP A 316 13.57 -6.06 -18.87
C ASP A 316 13.48 -4.94 -17.81
N PHE A 317 12.28 -4.76 -17.26
CA PHE A 317 12.00 -3.78 -16.22
C PHE A 317 12.00 -4.45 -14.85
N ARG A 318 12.37 -3.69 -13.83
CA ARG A 318 12.30 -4.05 -12.41
C ARG A 318 11.87 -2.83 -11.57
N LEU A 319 11.37 -3.03 -10.38
CA LEU A 319 10.89 -1.97 -9.50
C LEU A 319 11.97 -0.93 -9.19
N THR A 320 13.20 -1.37 -8.99
CA THR A 320 14.34 -0.52 -8.62
C THR A 320 15.06 0.08 -9.81
N ASP A 321 14.63 -0.18 -11.02
CA ASP A 321 15.30 0.18 -12.28
C ASP A 321 16.80 -0.20 -12.23
N VAL A 322 17.71 0.76 -12.39
CA VAL A 322 19.17 0.54 -12.30
C VAL A 322 19.75 0.84 -10.90
N HIS A 323 18.88 1.14 -9.95
CA HIS A 323 19.22 1.60 -8.60
C HIS A 323 18.95 0.53 -7.53
N GLY A 324 19.13 0.92 -6.27
CA GLY A 324 18.75 0.15 -5.09
C GLY A 324 19.90 -0.68 -4.53
N LYS A 325 20.11 -0.53 -3.21
CA LYS A 325 20.99 -1.36 -2.40
C LYS A 325 20.19 -1.87 -1.20
N VAL A 326 20.33 -3.14 -0.91
CA VAL A 326 19.73 -3.72 0.31
C VAL A 326 20.42 -3.13 1.54
N LEU A 327 19.65 -2.58 2.46
CA LEU A 327 20.12 -1.98 3.69
C LEU A 327 20.40 -3.05 4.75
N MET A 328 21.43 -3.89 4.51
CA MET A 328 21.77 -5.02 5.39
C MET A 328 21.89 -4.68 6.89
N PRO A 329 22.40 -3.49 7.30
CA PRO A 329 22.53 -3.17 8.72
C PRO A 329 21.24 -3.13 9.54
N ILE A 330 20.07 -2.96 8.87
CA ILE A 330 18.76 -2.92 9.54
C ILE A 330 18.05 -4.28 9.56
N ILE A 331 18.65 -5.32 8.98
CA ILE A 331 18.09 -6.66 8.87
C ILE A 331 18.60 -7.53 10.03
N SER A 332 17.70 -8.32 10.62
CA SER A 332 18.06 -9.32 11.63
C SER A 332 18.86 -10.46 10.99
N ASN A 333 19.85 -10.98 11.74
CA ASN A 333 20.65 -12.13 11.30
C ASN A 333 19.84 -13.43 11.36
#